data_3907a8ff665863de9a809373a938b915
#
_entry.id   3907a8ff665863de9a809373a938b915
#
_cell.length_a   1.000
_cell.length_b   1.000
_cell.length_c   1.000
_cell.angle_alpha   90.00
_cell.angle_beta   90.00
_cell.angle_gamma   90.00
#
_symmetry.space_group_name_H-M   'P 1'
#
loop_
_entity.id
_entity.type
_entity.pdbx_description
1 polymer ?
#
loop_
_entity_poly.entity_id
_entity_poly.type
_entity_poly.pdbx_seq_one_letter_code
_entity_poly.pdbx_strand_id
1 'polypeptide(L)'
;MARQPTATPGNAARVLRLVHEDGPVTRAELTRRTGLNRSTILALVGELVDAGLVHEETPAAGTPGTGVGRPSGVVRASGDVLAAAVTVEIDAVGVALVGLDGTVRDRLVEPQTTVPTAAQAIDAVARVLAALLARTGPAARIVGVGVAVPGIVRVEDGTVRDAPHLGWRDEPLAAPLAERLGLPVRAANDANLGAWAERLYGSARGVDDLVYLNGGASGIGGGIVSAGRPFSGADGYAGELGHTFVAANGIRCHCGAVGCLETEASRSALTAVTGTPPDDLDALAAALAEGRPELERVVDRQVTALATALRNAIHTVDPEVVVLGGFLGVLLGHVGDRIETDVRAQTMAAMTDRLRIVPAALGRDVLVRGAAEIGFAELLRDATMPAPAPARATTPAAPAAAPSTTHTSGRDDAAEEARTA
;
A
#
# COMPACT_ATOMS: atom_id res chain seq x y z
N MET A 1 20.83 -9.40 17.62
CA MET A 1 20.38 -8.22 18.39
C MET A 1 19.01 -8.54 18.99
N ALA A 2 18.81 -8.31 20.27
CA ALA A 2 17.53 -8.62 20.94
C ALA A 2 16.43 -7.69 20.42
N ARG A 3 15.29 -8.27 20.00
CA ARG A 3 14.07 -7.51 19.72
C ARG A 3 13.76 -6.62 20.93
N GLN A 4 13.72 -5.30 20.76
CA GLN A 4 13.22 -4.43 21.82
C GLN A 4 11.78 -4.85 22.13
N PRO A 5 11.43 -5.05 23.41
CA PRO A 5 10.05 -5.34 23.78
C PRO A 5 9.20 -4.14 23.34
N THR A 6 8.26 -4.36 22.42
CA THR A 6 7.24 -3.35 22.07
C THR A 6 6.47 -3.04 23.34
N ALA A 7 6.58 -1.82 23.84
CA ALA A 7 5.80 -1.37 24.98
C ALA A 7 4.31 -1.65 24.69
N THR A 8 3.61 -2.23 25.66
CA THR A 8 2.15 -2.48 25.52
C THR A 8 1.46 -1.13 25.29
N PRO A 9 0.67 -0.97 24.23
CA PRO A 9 -0.04 0.28 23.95
C PRO A 9 -0.88 0.70 25.16
N GLY A 10 -0.86 1.98 25.49
CA GLY A 10 -1.74 2.54 26.52
C GLY A 10 -3.23 2.33 26.18
N ASN A 11 -4.12 2.39 27.16
CA ASN A 11 -5.54 2.19 26.94
C ASN A 11 -6.14 3.17 25.91
N ALA A 12 -5.65 4.41 25.85
CA ALA A 12 -6.08 5.40 24.86
C ALA A 12 -5.73 4.95 23.43
N ALA A 13 -4.49 4.48 23.20
CA ALA A 13 -4.06 3.95 21.92
C ALA A 13 -4.84 2.69 21.50
N ARG A 14 -5.17 1.82 22.46
CA ARG A 14 -6.03 0.65 22.22
C ARG A 14 -7.45 1.05 21.80
N VAL A 15 -8.05 2.04 22.45
CA VAL A 15 -9.38 2.56 22.09
C VAL A 15 -9.32 3.24 20.71
N LEU A 16 -8.33 4.10 20.46
CA LEU A 16 -8.14 4.77 19.18
C LEU A 16 -8.01 3.76 18.04
N ARG A 17 -7.19 2.71 18.22
CA ARG A 17 -7.03 1.66 17.22
C ARG A 17 -8.34 0.95 16.90
N LEU A 18 -9.14 0.59 17.91
CA LEU A 18 -10.45 -0.03 17.69
C LEU A 18 -11.39 0.88 16.90
N VAL A 19 -11.40 2.18 17.20
CA VAL A 19 -12.23 3.16 16.47
C VAL A 19 -11.74 3.32 15.03
N HIS A 20 -10.43 3.30 14.81
CA HIS A 20 -9.82 3.43 13.49
C HIS A 20 -10.06 2.19 12.62
N GLU A 21 -9.76 0.99 13.13
CA GLU A 21 -9.80 -0.26 12.35
C GLU A 21 -11.24 -0.73 12.05
N ASP A 22 -12.16 -0.55 12.99
CA ASP A 22 -13.54 -1.05 12.83
C ASP A 22 -14.53 0.00 12.32
N GLY A 23 -14.11 1.27 12.30
CA GLY A 23 -14.94 2.41 11.93
C GLY A 23 -15.84 2.85 13.09
N PRO A 24 -17.05 3.35 12.83
CA PRO A 24 -17.89 3.88 13.88
C PRO A 24 -18.24 2.83 14.93
N VAL A 25 -17.84 3.07 16.19
CA VAL A 25 -17.99 2.12 17.30
C VAL A 25 -18.72 2.79 18.45
N THR A 26 -19.67 2.09 19.10
CA THR A 26 -20.33 2.63 20.29
C THR A 26 -19.46 2.48 21.54
N ARG A 27 -19.64 3.37 22.54
CA ARG A 27 -18.97 3.21 23.85
C ARG A 27 -19.28 1.86 24.53
N ALA A 28 -20.47 1.32 24.31
CA ALA A 28 -20.84 0.00 24.82
C ALA A 28 -19.99 -1.10 24.18
N GLU A 29 -19.77 -1.02 22.88
CA GLU A 29 -18.91 -1.95 22.14
C GLU A 29 -17.44 -1.80 22.55
N LEU A 30 -16.92 -0.58 22.70
CA LEU A 30 -15.59 -0.34 23.23
C LEU A 30 -15.41 -0.96 24.62
N THR A 31 -16.43 -0.81 25.52
CA THR A 31 -16.43 -1.44 26.84
C THR A 31 -16.32 -2.97 26.73
N ARG A 32 -17.12 -3.58 25.84
CA ARG A 32 -17.13 -5.04 25.64
C ARG A 32 -15.79 -5.55 25.10
N ARG A 33 -15.22 -4.89 24.09
CA ARG A 33 -14.01 -5.34 23.39
C ARG A 33 -12.73 -5.08 24.17
N THR A 34 -12.67 -3.99 24.94
CA THR A 34 -11.50 -3.67 25.76
C THR A 34 -11.50 -4.37 27.11
N GLY A 35 -12.67 -4.74 27.63
CA GLY A 35 -12.85 -5.21 29.00
C GLY A 35 -12.74 -4.10 30.06
N LEU A 36 -12.59 -2.83 29.64
CA LEU A 36 -12.52 -1.68 30.54
C LEU A 36 -13.93 -1.32 31.04
N ASN A 37 -14.03 -0.71 32.22
CA ASN A 37 -15.32 -0.24 32.74
C ASN A 37 -15.83 1.01 31.99
N ARG A 38 -17.12 1.30 32.12
CA ARG A 38 -17.80 2.40 31.41
C ARG A 38 -17.23 3.78 31.70
N SER A 39 -16.81 4.05 32.95
CA SER A 39 -16.24 5.34 33.34
C SER A 39 -14.85 5.54 32.73
N THR A 40 -14.04 4.49 32.65
CA THR A 40 -12.75 4.53 32.00
C THR A 40 -12.91 4.77 30.49
N ILE A 41 -13.84 4.08 29.81
CA ILE A 41 -14.11 4.33 28.38
C ILE A 41 -14.59 5.77 28.16
N LEU A 42 -15.47 6.30 29.03
CA LEU A 42 -15.94 7.69 28.94
C LEU A 42 -14.75 8.67 29.02
N ALA A 43 -13.85 8.49 29.99
CA ALA A 43 -12.67 9.34 30.15
C ALA A 43 -11.73 9.26 28.94
N LEU A 44 -11.40 8.04 28.50
CA LEU A 44 -10.52 7.84 27.36
C LEU A 44 -11.08 8.40 26.03
N VAL A 45 -12.40 8.23 25.80
CA VAL A 45 -13.04 8.84 24.62
C VAL A 45 -13.02 10.36 24.73
N GLY A 46 -13.25 10.94 25.93
CA GLY A 46 -13.12 12.37 26.16
C GLY A 46 -11.73 12.90 25.85
N GLU A 47 -10.67 12.24 26.35
CA GLU A 47 -9.27 12.59 26.04
C GLU A 47 -8.98 12.54 24.53
N LEU A 48 -9.48 11.53 23.82
CA LEU A 48 -9.29 11.40 22.36
C LEU A 48 -10.08 12.48 21.59
N VAL A 49 -11.26 12.88 22.07
CA VAL A 49 -12.04 13.99 21.49
C VAL A 49 -11.31 15.32 21.71
N ASP A 50 -10.82 15.58 22.93
CA ASP A 50 -10.07 16.80 23.27
C ASP A 50 -8.77 16.90 22.45
N ALA A 51 -8.13 15.75 22.14
CA ALA A 51 -6.98 15.67 21.26
C ALA A 51 -7.33 15.80 19.76
N GLY A 52 -8.62 15.85 19.39
CA GLY A 52 -9.10 15.91 18.01
C GLY A 52 -8.86 14.64 17.20
N LEU A 53 -8.64 13.49 17.86
CA LEU A 53 -8.37 12.20 17.22
C LEU A 53 -9.64 11.45 16.84
N VAL A 54 -10.72 11.71 17.57
CA VAL A 54 -12.04 11.13 17.30
C VAL A 54 -13.14 12.16 17.48
N HIS A 55 -14.29 11.89 16.88
CA HIS A 55 -15.54 12.63 17.10
C HIS A 55 -16.57 11.70 17.73
N GLU A 56 -17.38 12.22 18.67
CA GLU A 56 -18.48 11.49 19.24
C GLU A 56 -19.81 12.11 18.82
N GLU A 57 -20.66 11.31 18.19
CA GLU A 57 -21.99 11.67 17.76
C GLU A 57 -23.03 11.00 18.65
N THR A 58 -24.02 11.76 19.12
CA THR A 58 -25.19 11.17 19.77
C THR A 58 -26.20 10.79 18.69
N PRO A 59 -26.58 9.51 18.55
CA PRO A 59 -27.58 9.11 17.57
C PRO A 59 -28.88 9.90 17.78
N ALA A 60 -29.50 10.33 16.67
CA ALA A 60 -30.80 10.99 16.74
C ALA A 60 -31.84 10.07 17.43
N ALA A 61 -32.71 10.64 18.26
CA ALA A 61 -33.78 9.88 18.88
C ALA A 61 -34.69 9.25 17.82
N GLY A 62 -34.87 7.92 17.86
CA GLY A 62 -35.72 7.19 16.90
C GLY A 62 -34.97 6.36 15.84
N THR A 63 -33.65 6.23 15.92
CA THR A 63 -32.91 5.32 15.01
C THR A 63 -33.30 3.86 15.31
N PRO A 64 -33.72 3.04 14.31
CA PRO A 64 -34.04 1.64 14.50
C PRO A 64 -32.84 0.86 15.06
N GLY A 65 -33.04 0.08 16.12
CA GLY A 65 -31.98 -0.73 16.75
C GLY A 65 -31.49 -0.27 18.11
N THR A 66 -31.95 0.87 18.64
CA THR A 66 -31.68 1.30 20.01
C THR A 66 -32.71 0.65 20.93
N GLY A 67 -32.28 -0.35 21.76
CA GLY A 67 -33.07 -0.94 22.82
C GLY A 67 -33.53 0.14 23.84
N VAL A 68 -34.39 -0.26 24.79
CA VAL A 68 -34.89 0.62 25.85
C VAL A 68 -33.73 1.21 26.66
N GLY A 69 -33.43 2.52 26.45
CA GLY A 69 -32.36 3.25 27.13
C GLY A 69 -31.89 4.46 26.30
N ARG A 70 -31.13 5.38 26.95
CA ARG A 70 -30.48 6.49 26.20
C ARG A 70 -29.49 5.93 25.20
N PRO A 71 -29.55 6.32 23.90
CA PRO A 71 -28.63 5.83 22.89
C PRO A 71 -27.17 6.04 23.31
N SER A 72 -26.34 5.01 23.14
CA SER A 72 -24.88 5.13 23.37
C SER A 72 -24.27 5.98 22.28
N GLY A 73 -23.40 6.94 22.64
CA GLY A 73 -22.65 7.73 21.66
C GLY A 73 -21.85 6.83 20.70
N VAL A 74 -21.78 7.24 19.44
CA VAL A 74 -21.00 6.60 18.39
C VAL A 74 -19.70 7.39 18.21
N VAL A 75 -18.57 6.72 18.35
CA VAL A 75 -17.22 7.29 18.23
C VAL A 75 -16.68 6.97 16.85
N ARG A 76 -16.18 8.00 16.15
CA ARG A 76 -15.57 7.91 14.80
C ARG A 76 -14.17 8.49 14.81
N ALA A 77 -13.27 7.92 14.04
CA ALA A 77 -11.95 8.50 13.80
C ALA A 77 -12.07 9.85 13.07
N SER A 78 -11.17 10.77 13.39
CA SER A 78 -11.14 12.11 12.79
C SER A 78 -10.56 12.08 11.39
N GLY A 79 -11.26 12.66 10.42
CA GLY A 79 -10.74 12.85 9.08
C GLY A 79 -9.79 14.05 8.94
N ASP A 80 -9.60 14.86 9.98
CA ASP A 80 -8.72 16.04 9.97
C ASP A 80 -7.31 15.70 10.47
N VAL A 81 -7.11 14.52 11.04
CA VAL A 81 -5.80 13.96 11.35
C VAL A 81 -5.34 13.16 10.13
N LEU A 82 -4.25 13.59 9.50
CA LEU A 82 -3.84 13.12 8.18
C LEU A 82 -2.53 12.34 8.25
N ALA A 83 -2.40 11.35 7.39
CA ALA A 83 -1.12 10.80 6.97
C ALA A 83 -0.85 11.16 5.50
N ALA A 84 0.41 11.41 5.15
CA ALA A 84 0.82 11.50 3.76
C ALA A 84 1.15 10.09 3.25
N ALA A 85 0.43 9.67 2.23
CA ALA A 85 0.61 8.38 1.55
C ALA A 85 1.38 8.61 0.26
N VAL A 86 2.53 7.97 0.11
CA VAL A 86 3.43 8.12 -1.04
C VAL A 86 3.43 6.85 -1.86
N THR A 87 3.34 6.98 -3.17
CA THR A 87 3.58 5.91 -4.14
C THR A 87 4.75 6.30 -5.05
N VAL A 88 5.67 5.38 -5.26
CA VAL A 88 6.79 5.56 -6.19
C VAL A 88 6.67 4.53 -7.29
N GLU A 89 6.53 5.01 -8.51
CA GLU A 89 6.40 4.20 -9.71
C GLU A 89 7.49 4.56 -10.74
N ILE A 90 7.60 3.78 -11.79
CA ILE A 90 8.65 3.96 -12.82
C ILE A 90 8.52 5.28 -13.58
N ASP A 91 7.31 5.83 -13.67
CA ASP A 91 6.93 7.00 -14.47
C ASP A 91 6.23 8.08 -13.65
N ALA A 92 6.07 7.88 -12.33
CA ALA A 92 5.35 8.84 -11.48
C ALA A 92 5.76 8.75 -10.01
N VAL A 93 5.67 9.88 -9.31
CA VAL A 93 5.67 9.96 -7.85
C VAL A 93 4.35 10.57 -7.40
N GLY A 94 3.56 9.80 -6.66
CA GLY A 94 2.28 10.22 -6.13
C GLY A 94 2.33 10.52 -4.64
N VAL A 95 1.59 11.54 -4.20
CA VAL A 95 1.32 11.77 -2.78
C VAL A 95 -0.17 12.02 -2.59
N ALA A 96 -0.76 11.39 -1.59
CA ALA A 96 -2.13 11.64 -1.16
C ALA A 96 -2.17 11.97 0.33
N LEU A 97 -3.14 12.79 0.72
CA LEU A 97 -3.48 13.05 2.12
C LEU A 97 -4.67 12.18 2.49
N VAL A 98 -4.49 11.32 3.48
CA VAL A 98 -5.52 10.38 3.92
C VAL A 98 -5.84 10.66 5.38
N GLY A 99 -7.13 10.79 5.70
CA GLY A 99 -7.63 10.98 7.05
C GLY A 99 -7.54 9.71 7.90
N LEU A 100 -7.48 9.88 9.22
CA LEU A 100 -7.52 8.75 10.16
C LEU A 100 -8.83 7.95 10.04
N ASP A 101 -9.86 8.51 9.42
CA ASP A 101 -11.10 7.85 9.02
C ASP A 101 -11.00 7.03 7.72
N GLY A 102 -9.81 6.95 7.11
CA GLY A 102 -9.55 6.27 5.85
C GLY A 102 -9.96 7.03 4.59
N THR A 103 -10.47 8.27 4.70
CA THR A 103 -10.87 9.09 3.54
C THR A 103 -9.67 9.71 2.84
N VAL A 104 -9.59 9.54 1.51
CA VAL A 104 -8.60 10.26 0.69
C VAL A 104 -9.08 11.69 0.48
N ARG A 105 -8.39 12.67 1.09
CA ARG A 105 -8.78 14.09 1.07
C ARG A 105 -8.33 14.81 -0.17
N ASP A 106 -7.10 14.60 -0.59
CA ASP A 106 -6.51 15.20 -1.77
C ASP A 106 -5.34 14.35 -2.28
N ARG A 107 -4.99 14.47 -3.55
CA ARG A 107 -3.84 13.80 -4.14
C ARG A 107 -3.22 14.61 -5.25
N LEU A 108 -1.92 14.47 -5.42
CA LEU A 108 -1.16 14.96 -6.55
C LEU A 108 -0.21 13.88 -7.04
N VAL A 109 0.03 13.88 -8.34
CA VAL A 109 0.97 12.99 -9.00
C VAL A 109 1.91 13.86 -9.84
N GLU A 110 3.22 13.65 -9.69
CA GLU A 110 4.25 14.27 -10.50
C GLU A 110 4.77 13.22 -11.50
N PRO A 111 4.50 13.38 -12.81
CA PRO A 111 5.03 12.48 -13.82
C PRO A 111 6.56 12.53 -13.85
N GLN A 112 7.19 11.39 -14.10
CA GLN A 112 8.62 11.26 -14.27
C GLN A 112 8.94 10.88 -15.71
N THR A 113 9.92 11.54 -16.31
CA THR A 113 10.37 11.25 -17.69
C THR A 113 11.35 10.08 -17.77
N THR A 114 11.93 9.72 -16.66
CA THR A 114 12.83 8.57 -16.46
C THR A 114 12.55 7.94 -15.12
N VAL A 115 12.88 6.67 -14.96
CA VAL A 115 12.78 5.99 -13.67
C VAL A 115 13.57 6.79 -12.62
N PRO A 116 12.92 7.26 -11.54
CA PRO A 116 13.61 8.12 -10.55
C PRO A 116 14.61 7.31 -9.73
N THR A 117 15.77 7.90 -9.43
CA THR A 117 16.62 7.39 -8.36
C THR A 117 15.96 7.65 -7.00
N ALA A 118 16.40 6.97 -5.93
CA ALA A 118 15.84 7.18 -4.59
C ALA A 118 15.95 8.67 -4.16
N ALA A 119 17.04 9.34 -4.46
CA ALA A 119 17.22 10.77 -4.17
C ALA A 119 16.24 11.65 -4.96
N GLN A 120 16.04 11.37 -6.25
CA GLN A 120 15.05 12.09 -7.07
C GLN A 120 13.63 11.87 -6.59
N ALA A 121 13.29 10.64 -6.16
CA ALA A 121 11.99 10.33 -5.59
C ALA A 121 11.76 11.11 -4.27
N ILE A 122 12.75 11.17 -3.38
CA ILE A 122 12.71 11.97 -2.13
C ILE A 122 12.42 13.45 -2.44
N ASP A 123 13.13 14.04 -3.41
CA ASP A 123 12.92 15.43 -3.79
C ASP A 123 11.55 15.66 -4.43
N ALA A 124 11.07 14.73 -5.28
CA ALA A 124 9.74 14.79 -5.86
C ALA A 124 8.65 14.70 -4.78
N VAL A 125 8.77 13.77 -3.83
CA VAL A 125 7.85 13.66 -2.68
C VAL A 125 7.79 14.97 -1.90
N ALA A 126 8.94 15.59 -1.61
CA ALA A 126 8.98 16.86 -0.87
C ALA A 126 8.25 17.99 -1.63
N ARG A 127 8.46 18.09 -2.96
CA ARG A 127 7.76 19.08 -3.80
C ARG A 127 6.26 18.84 -3.85
N VAL A 128 5.85 17.60 -4.11
CA VAL A 128 4.44 17.23 -4.24
C VAL A 128 3.70 17.42 -2.91
N LEU A 129 4.30 17.00 -1.79
CA LEU A 129 3.73 17.21 -0.46
C LEU A 129 3.59 18.69 -0.13
N ALA A 130 4.61 19.50 -0.41
CA ALA A 130 4.53 20.96 -0.20
C ALA A 130 3.41 21.61 -1.02
N ALA A 131 3.22 21.19 -2.27
CA ALA A 131 2.12 21.66 -3.12
C ALA A 131 0.74 21.23 -2.59
N LEU A 132 0.60 20.01 -2.08
CA LEU A 132 -0.64 19.55 -1.42
C LEU A 132 -0.94 20.35 -0.16
N LEU A 133 0.06 20.60 0.69
CA LEU A 133 -0.10 21.37 1.91
C LEU A 133 -0.52 22.82 1.63
N ALA A 134 0.02 23.42 0.58
CA ALA A 134 -0.38 24.77 0.15
C ALA A 134 -1.87 24.83 -0.27
N ARG A 135 -2.43 23.74 -0.79
CA ARG A 135 -3.86 23.63 -1.16
C ARG A 135 -4.75 23.34 0.05
N THR A 136 -4.30 22.47 0.95
CA THR A 136 -5.09 22.04 2.12
C THR A 136 -5.16 23.12 3.21
N GLY A 137 -4.18 24.01 3.24
CA GLY A 137 -4.09 25.12 4.21
C GLY A 137 -3.37 24.75 5.52
N PRO A 138 -3.12 25.75 6.39
CA PRO A 138 -2.23 25.62 7.56
C PRO A 138 -2.82 24.77 8.71
N ALA A 139 -4.09 24.41 8.64
CA ALA A 139 -4.76 23.58 9.67
C ALA A 139 -4.52 22.08 9.49
N ALA A 140 -3.88 21.64 8.39
CA ALA A 140 -3.62 20.23 8.14
C ALA A 140 -2.64 19.65 9.17
N ARG A 141 -3.12 18.68 9.96
CA ARG A 141 -2.33 17.97 10.97
C ARG A 141 -1.81 16.66 10.38
N ILE A 142 -0.60 16.66 9.81
CA ILE A 142 0.04 15.45 9.29
C ILE A 142 0.84 14.78 10.41
N VAL A 143 0.53 13.52 10.71
CA VAL A 143 1.15 12.78 11.83
C VAL A 143 2.28 11.86 11.38
N GLY A 144 2.38 11.57 10.09
CA GLY A 144 3.45 10.74 9.53
C GLY A 144 3.30 10.54 8.03
N VAL A 145 4.29 9.88 7.46
CA VAL A 145 4.37 9.56 6.03
C VAL A 145 4.55 8.07 5.86
N GLY A 146 3.73 7.46 5.03
CA GLY A 146 3.91 6.08 4.61
C GLY A 146 4.26 6.00 3.13
N VAL A 147 5.21 5.16 2.77
CA VAL A 147 5.68 4.97 1.40
C VAL A 147 5.41 3.55 0.94
N ALA A 148 4.62 3.39 -0.12
CA ALA A 148 4.43 2.14 -0.83
C ALA A 148 5.51 1.99 -1.90
N VAL A 149 6.26 0.90 -1.86
CA VAL A 149 7.36 0.62 -2.79
C VAL A 149 7.11 -0.70 -3.50
N PRO A 150 7.21 -0.76 -4.85
CA PRO A 150 7.11 -2.00 -5.61
C PRO A 150 8.41 -2.80 -5.51
N GLY A 151 8.60 -3.54 -4.41
CA GLY A 151 9.81 -4.31 -4.15
C GLY A 151 9.96 -4.75 -2.70
N ILE A 152 11.10 -5.34 -2.39
CA ILE A 152 11.43 -5.87 -1.06
C ILE A 152 11.92 -4.70 -0.19
N VAL A 153 11.19 -4.43 0.91
CA VAL A 153 11.50 -3.37 1.86
C VAL A 153 11.72 -3.95 3.25
N ARG A 154 12.82 -3.59 3.89
CA ARG A 154 13.05 -3.95 5.30
C ARG A 154 12.21 -3.04 6.19
N VAL A 155 11.25 -3.64 6.90
CA VAL A 155 10.26 -2.89 7.71
C VAL A 155 10.89 -2.15 8.89
N GLU A 156 12.02 -2.64 9.43
CA GLU A 156 12.68 -2.04 10.60
C GLU A 156 13.15 -0.60 10.37
N ASP A 157 13.71 -0.32 9.20
CA ASP A 157 14.32 0.98 8.86
C ASP A 157 13.86 1.60 7.53
N GLY A 158 12.98 0.89 6.80
CA GLY A 158 12.47 1.35 5.51
C GLY A 158 13.51 1.37 4.38
N THR A 159 14.59 0.56 4.50
CA THR A 159 15.55 0.36 3.41
C THR A 159 14.93 -0.49 2.31
N VAL A 160 14.97 -0.02 1.08
CA VAL A 160 14.59 -0.78 -0.10
C VAL A 160 15.72 -1.74 -0.45
N ARG A 161 15.51 -3.04 -0.22
CA ARG A 161 16.52 -4.07 -0.45
C ARG A 161 16.69 -4.41 -1.92
N ASP A 162 15.56 -4.52 -2.61
CA ASP A 162 15.53 -4.80 -4.05
C ASP A 162 14.19 -4.31 -4.64
N ALA A 163 14.24 -3.41 -5.60
CA ALA A 163 13.10 -2.95 -6.38
C ALA A 163 13.52 -2.93 -7.85
N PRO A 164 13.46 -4.07 -8.55
CA PRO A 164 14.04 -4.25 -9.88
C PRO A 164 13.53 -3.26 -10.92
N HIS A 165 12.23 -2.92 -10.87
CA HIS A 165 11.61 -1.99 -11.81
C HIS A 165 12.06 -0.53 -11.60
N LEU A 166 12.46 -0.17 -10.37
CA LEU A 166 13.04 1.13 -10.05
C LEU A 166 14.58 1.13 -10.21
N GLY A 167 15.19 -0.03 -10.38
CA GLY A 167 16.65 -0.17 -10.38
C GLY A 167 17.29 0.11 -9.02
N TRP A 168 16.51 0.04 -7.93
CA TRP A 168 16.99 0.32 -6.58
C TRP A 168 17.47 -0.95 -5.90
N ARG A 169 18.64 -0.85 -5.26
CA ARG A 169 19.22 -1.94 -4.48
C ARG A 169 19.92 -1.37 -3.24
N ASP A 170 19.53 -1.87 -2.07
CA ASP A 170 20.04 -1.44 -0.76
C ASP A 170 19.94 0.07 -0.53
N GLU A 171 18.86 0.69 -1.09
CA GLU A 171 18.64 2.14 -1.01
C GLU A 171 17.99 2.54 0.31
N PRO A 172 18.62 3.42 1.12
CA PRO A 172 17.99 3.99 2.31
C PRO A 172 16.91 4.99 1.85
N LEU A 173 15.64 4.70 2.17
CA LEU A 173 14.52 5.56 1.75
C LEU A 173 13.89 6.31 2.92
N ALA A 174 13.49 5.61 3.98
CA ALA A 174 12.69 6.23 5.04
C ALA A 174 13.46 7.29 5.85
N ALA A 175 14.71 7.02 6.24
CA ALA A 175 15.47 7.95 7.07
C ALA A 175 15.82 9.26 6.33
N PRO A 176 16.35 9.26 5.08
CA PRO A 176 16.60 10.50 4.33
C PRO A 176 15.31 11.29 4.04
N LEU A 177 14.20 10.59 3.77
CA LEU A 177 12.92 11.24 3.55
C LEU A 177 12.38 11.86 4.85
N ALA A 178 12.52 11.19 6.00
CA ALA A 178 12.16 11.74 7.30
C ALA A 178 12.96 13.01 7.65
N GLU A 179 14.26 13.01 7.40
CA GLU A 179 15.11 14.18 7.58
C GLU A 179 14.67 15.33 6.66
N ARG A 180 14.37 15.01 5.40
CA ARG A 180 13.95 16.00 4.39
C ARG A 180 12.60 16.65 4.71
N LEU A 181 11.65 15.89 5.29
CA LEU A 181 10.30 16.35 5.58
C LEU A 181 10.10 16.85 7.02
N GLY A 182 10.97 16.45 7.95
CA GLY A 182 10.78 16.69 9.38
C GLY A 182 9.59 15.91 9.97
N LEU A 183 9.20 14.81 9.36
CA LEU A 183 8.07 13.96 9.75
C LEU A 183 8.53 12.51 9.92
N PRO A 184 7.87 11.72 10.79
CA PRO A 184 8.10 10.28 10.83
C PRO A 184 7.77 9.64 9.48
N VAL A 185 8.67 8.81 8.95
CA VAL A 185 8.49 8.10 7.68
C VAL A 185 8.63 6.60 7.88
N ARG A 186 7.76 5.83 7.25
CA ARG A 186 7.84 4.38 7.14
C ARG A 186 7.66 3.98 5.69
N ALA A 187 8.34 2.90 5.28
CA ALA A 187 8.19 2.32 3.95
C ALA A 187 7.88 0.82 4.06
N ALA A 188 7.09 0.30 3.14
CA ALA A 188 6.79 -1.12 3.05
C ALA A 188 6.48 -1.51 1.60
N ASN A 189 6.47 -2.83 1.35
CA ASN A 189 6.05 -3.38 0.07
C ASN A 189 4.58 -3.01 -0.25
N ASP A 190 4.32 -2.62 -1.48
CA ASP A 190 3.02 -2.15 -1.97
C ASP A 190 1.91 -3.20 -1.86
N ALA A 191 2.17 -4.47 -2.19
CA ALA A 191 1.17 -5.52 -2.11
C ALA A 191 0.82 -5.90 -0.66
N ASN A 192 1.80 -5.87 0.26
CA ASN A 192 1.55 -6.02 1.69
C ASN A 192 0.65 -4.90 2.23
N LEU A 193 0.88 -3.66 1.77
CA LEU A 193 0.03 -2.51 2.12
C LEU A 193 -1.36 -2.65 1.49
N GLY A 194 -1.45 -3.19 0.27
CA GLY A 194 -2.71 -3.49 -0.40
C GLY A 194 -3.55 -4.52 0.37
N ALA A 195 -2.94 -5.58 0.86
CA ALA A 195 -3.60 -6.59 1.70
C ALA A 195 -4.19 -5.95 2.96
N TRP A 196 -3.43 -5.09 3.62
CA TRP A 196 -3.87 -4.39 4.82
C TRP A 196 -5.01 -3.40 4.53
N ALA A 197 -4.93 -2.67 3.43
CA ALA A 197 -5.99 -1.75 3.01
C ALA A 197 -7.30 -2.49 2.71
N GLU A 198 -7.26 -3.61 1.98
CA GLU A 198 -8.45 -4.42 1.68
C GLU A 198 -9.09 -5.02 2.93
N ARG A 199 -8.28 -5.36 3.96
CA ARG A 199 -8.79 -5.80 5.26
C ARG A 199 -9.50 -4.69 6.03
N LEU A 200 -8.99 -3.46 5.98
CA LEU A 200 -9.58 -2.36 6.75
C LEU A 200 -10.75 -1.70 6.03
N TYR A 201 -10.66 -1.54 4.72
CA TYR A 201 -11.55 -0.68 3.95
C TYR A 201 -12.22 -1.33 2.76
N GLY A 202 -11.77 -2.53 2.35
CA GLY A 202 -12.16 -3.18 1.10
C GLY A 202 -12.95 -4.47 1.26
N SER A 203 -12.73 -5.37 0.31
CA SER A 203 -13.47 -6.64 0.16
C SER A 203 -13.31 -7.62 1.33
N ALA A 204 -12.22 -7.49 2.10
CA ALA A 204 -11.92 -8.35 3.25
C ALA A 204 -12.17 -7.66 4.59
N ARG A 205 -13.00 -6.61 4.63
CA ARG A 205 -13.28 -5.88 5.88
C ARG A 205 -13.83 -6.80 6.96
N GLY A 206 -13.19 -6.75 8.14
CA GLY A 206 -13.57 -7.57 9.29
C GLY A 206 -13.11 -9.02 9.23
N VAL A 207 -12.29 -9.40 8.24
CA VAL A 207 -11.68 -10.72 8.10
C VAL A 207 -10.31 -10.73 8.75
N ASP A 208 -10.00 -11.75 9.55
CA ASP A 208 -8.73 -11.84 10.27
C ASP A 208 -7.65 -12.64 9.51
N ASP A 209 -8.05 -13.52 8.59
CA ASP A 209 -7.13 -14.36 7.84
C ASP A 209 -7.43 -14.24 6.33
N LEU A 210 -6.55 -13.56 5.60
CA LEU A 210 -6.71 -13.33 4.16
C LEU A 210 -5.38 -13.43 3.42
N VAL A 211 -5.50 -13.78 2.14
CA VAL A 211 -4.44 -13.68 1.14
C VAL A 211 -4.87 -12.65 0.08
N TYR A 212 -3.97 -11.75 -0.25
CA TYR A 212 -4.15 -10.75 -1.31
C TYR A 212 -3.14 -10.99 -2.42
N LEU A 213 -3.60 -10.98 -3.67
CA LEU A 213 -2.76 -11.00 -4.87
C LEU A 213 -3.16 -9.83 -5.76
N ASN A 214 -2.19 -9.02 -6.15
CA ASN A 214 -2.38 -7.92 -7.08
C ASN A 214 -1.62 -8.14 -8.38
N GLY A 215 -2.35 -8.30 -9.47
CA GLY A 215 -1.77 -8.39 -10.81
C GLY A 215 -1.57 -7.00 -11.40
N GLY A 216 -0.36 -6.48 -11.31
CA GLY A 216 0.04 -5.21 -11.93
C GLY A 216 0.53 -5.36 -13.37
N ALA A 217 0.93 -4.24 -13.99
CA ALA A 217 1.55 -4.23 -15.32
C ALA A 217 2.92 -4.92 -15.34
N SER A 218 3.65 -4.86 -14.23
CA SER A 218 5.04 -5.33 -14.10
C SER A 218 5.19 -6.70 -13.45
N GLY A 219 4.16 -7.22 -12.76
CA GLY A 219 4.23 -8.51 -12.07
C GLY A 219 3.05 -8.76 -11.15
N ILE A 220 3.16 -9.78 -10.30
CA ILE A 220 2.16 -10.12 -9.30
C ILE A 220 2.76 -9.94 -7.90
N GLY A 221 2.26 -8.96 -7.17
CA GLY A 221 2.56 -8.79 -5.77
C GLY A 221 1.58 -9.57 -4.88
N GLY A 222 2.02 -9.96 -3.68
CA GLY A 222 1.21 -10.65 -2.70
C GLY A 222 1.32 -10.04 -1.31
N GLY A 223 0.27 -10.25 -0.50
CA GLY A 223 0.26 -9.87 0.91
C GLY A 223 -0.62 -10.83 1.71
N ILE A 224 -0.29 -10.98 2.97
CA ILE A 224 -0.98 -11.90 3.88
C ILE A 224 -1.36 -11.14 5.15
N VAL A 225 -2.59 -11.33 5.59
CA VAL A 225 -3.01 -10.97 6.95
C VAL A 225 -3.36 -12.25 7.68
N SER A 226 -2.87 -12.43 8.88
CA SER A 226 -3.19 -13.58 9.73
C SER A 226 -3.43 -13.14 11.16
N ALA A 227 -4.47 -13.71 11.78
CA ALA A 227 -4.95 -13.31 13.09
C ALA A 227 -5.17 -11.79 13.22
N GLY A 228 -5.71 -11.17 12.19
CA GLY A 228 -6.03 -9.75 12.11
C GLY A 228 -4.81 -8.82 12.01
N ARG A 229 -3.61 -9.33 11.63
CA ARG A 229 -2.37 -8.56 11.54
C ARG A 229 -1.62 -8.85 10.24
N PRO A 230 -0.92 -7.87 9.66
CA PRO A 230 -0.04 -8.13 8.53
C PRO A 230 1.01 -9.20 8.89
N PHE A 231 1.14 -10.21 8.03
CA PHE A 231 2.14 -11.25 8.17
C PHE A 231 3.43 -10.82 7.45
N SER A 232 4.38 -10.28 8.20
CA SER A 232 5.58 -9.66 7.63
C SER A 232 6.79 -10.60 7.56
N GLY A 233 6.80 -11.72 8.28
CA GLY A 233 7.98 -12.56 8.40
C GLY A 233 9.07 -11.94 9.28
N ALA A 234 10.32 -12.40 9.11
CA ALA A 234 11.45 -12.00 9.96
C ALA A 234 11.88 -10.55 9.74
N ASP A 235 11.99 -10.13 8.45
CA ASP A 235 12.53 -8.83 8.05
C ASP A 235 11.51 -7.98 7.26
N GLY A 236 10.27 -8.46 7.11
CA GLY A 236 9.23 -7.79 6.34
C GLY A 236 9.05 -8.34 4.91
N TYR A 237 9.69 -9.46 4.57
CA TYR A 237 9.73 -9.99 3.19
C TYR A 237 8.71 -11.10 2.94
N ALA A 238 7.82 -11.40 3.89
CA ALA A 238 6.76 -12.39 3.64
C ALA A 238 5.71 -11.86 2.67
N GLY A 239 5.07 -12.77 1.96
CA GLY A 239 4.00 -12.40 1.03
C GLY A 239 4.42 -12.36 -0.45
N GLU A 240 5.66 -12.72 -0.79
CA GLU A 240 6.17 -12.79 -2.17
C GLU A 240 5.51 -13.93 -2.98
N LEU A 241 4.16 -13.91 -3.02
CA LEU A 241 3.35 -14.98 -3.61
C LEU A 241 3.46 -15.05 -5.13
N GLY A 242 3.80 -13.92 -5.79
CA GLY A 242 4.09 -13.87 -7.22
C GLY A 242 5.28 -14.73 -7.62
N HIS A 243 6.21 -14.99 -6.69
CA HIS A 243 7.39 -15.82 -6.91
C HIS A 243 7.20 -17.27 -6.47
N THR A 244 5.99 -17.68 -6.08
CA THR A 244 5.72 -19.08 -5.77
C THR A 244 5.76 -19.95 -7.03
N PHE A 245 6.29 -21.17 -6.88
CA PHE A 245 6.45 -22.13 -7.95
C PHE A 245 5.08 -22.71 -8.40
N VAL A 246 4.78 -22.58 -9.70
CA VAL A 246 3.52 -23.09 -10.29
C VAL A 246 3.75 -23.96 -11.53
N ALA A 247 4.94 -23.93 -12.16
CA ALA A 247 5.21 -24.67 -13.41
C ALA A 247 6.64 -25.20 -13.47
N ALA A 248 6.80 -26.53 -13.62
CA ALA A 248 8.12 -27.17 -13.68
C ALA A 248 8.93 -26.80 -14.93
N ASN A 249 8.25 -26.61 -16.07
CA ASN A 249 8.86 -26.21 -17.34
C ASN A 249 8.43 -24.79 -17.73
N GLY A 250 8.37 -23.89 -16.74
CA GLY A 250 7.87 -22.55 -16.90
C GLY A 250 8.90 -21.56 -17.45
N ILE A 251 8.52 -20.31 -17.45
CA ILE A 251 9.33 -19.18 -17.90
C ILE A 251 10.33 -18.80 -16.81
N ARG A 252 11.54 -18.38 -17.20
CA ARG A 252 12.54 -17.86 -16.27
C ARG A 252 12.07 -16.50 -15.72
N CYS A 253 12.04 -16.40 -14.40
CA CYS A 253 11.68 -15.18 -13.69
C CYS A 253 12.93 -14.31 -13.43
N HIS A 254 12.73 -12.99 -13.26
CA HIS A 254 13.79 -12.05 -12.89
C HIS A 254 14.41 -12.37 -11.51
N CYS A 255 13.67 -13.02 -10.61
CA CYS A 255 14.20 -13.47 -9.31
C CYS A 255 15.24 -14.60 -9.42
N GLY A 256 15.47 -15.13 -10.65
CA GLY A 256 16.39 -16.22 -10.92
C GLY A 256 15.77 -17.62 -10.97
N ALA A 257 14.55 -17.79 -10.48
CA ALA A 257 13.80 -19.06 -10.51
C ALA A 257 13.14 -19.28 -11.88
N VAL A 258 12.54 -20.46 -12.07
CA VAL A 258 11.74 -20.83 -13.25
C VAL A 258 10.37 -21.24 -12.78
N GLY A 259 9.32 -20.78 -13.48
CA GLY A 259 7.93 -21.16 -13.19
C GLY A 259 7.30 -20.45 -12.01
N CYS A 260 7.66 -19.18 -11.78
CA CYS A 260 6.98 -18.32 -10.84
C CYS A 260 5.59 -17.92 -11.34
N LEU A 261 4.62 -17.73 -10.43
CA LEU A 261 3.26 -17.33 -10.79
C LEU A 261 3.25 -16.10 -11.71
N GLU A 262 4.02 -15.05 -11.41
CA GLU A 262 4.02 -13.80 -12.18
C GLU A 262 4.50 -13.95 -13.62
N THR A 263 5.29 -14.99 -13.93
CA THR A 263 5.72 -15.28 -15.30
C THR A 263 4.73 -16.16 -16.04
N GLU A 264 4.00 -17.02 -15.35
CA GLU A 264 3.00 -17.92 -15.92
C GLU A 264 1.62 -17.25 -16.06
N ALA A 265 1.31 -16.29 -15.17
CA ALA A 265 0.14 -15.44 -15.24
C ALA A 265 0.61 -13.98 -15.30
N SER A 266 0.57 -13.36 -16.48
CA SER A 266 1.11 -12.01 -16.68
C SER A 266 0.19 -11.12 -17.49
N ARG A 267 0.16 -9.83 -17.12
CA ARG A 267 -0.58 -8.81 -17.88
C ARG A 267 -0.02 -8.67 -19.30
N SER A 268 1.31 -8.81 -19.46
CA SER A 268 1.99 -8.70 -20.76
C SER A 268 1.53 -9.77 -21.76
N ALA A 269 1.29 -11.01 -21.32
CA ALA A 269 0.77 -12.07 -22.18
C ALA A 269 -0.66 -11.78 -22.68
N LEU A 270 -1.50 -11.14 -21.85
CA LEU A 270 -2.84 -10.68 -22.25
C LEU A 270 -2.72 -9.49 -23.22
N THR A 271 -1.88 -8.49 -22.91
CA THR A 271 -1.62 -7.34 -23.78
C THR A 271 -1.13 -7.75 -25.16
N ALA A 272 -0.25 -8.74 -25.27
CA ALA A 272 0.27 -9.24 -26.54
C ALA A 272 -0.83 -9.73 -27.49
N VAL A 273 -1.96 -10.23 -26.95
CA VAL A 273 -3.11 -10.71 -27.75
C VAL A 273 -4.17 -9.62 -27.90
N THR A 274 -4.41 -8.81 -26.86
CA THR A 274 -5.49 -7.81 -26.88
C THR A 274 -5.07 -6.50 -27.52
N GLY A 275 -3.78 -6.12 -27.46
CA GLY A 275 -3.29 -4.79 -27.84
C GLY A 275 -3.69 -3.68 -26.85
N THR A 276 -4.33 -4.03 -25.71
CA THR A 276 -4.78 -3.04 -24.72
C THR A 276 -3.60 -2.50 -23.91
N PRO A 277 -3.61 -1.21 -23.47
CA PRO A 277 -2.59 -0.67 -22.58
C PRO A 277 -2.45 -1.51 -21.31
N PRO A 278 -1.23 -1.66 -20.74
CA PRO A 278 -1.00 -2.52 -19.56
C PRO A 278 -1.75 -2.07 -18.31
N ASP A 279 -2.00 -0.79 -18.16
CA ASP A 279 -2.66 -0.13 -17.03
C ASP A 279 -4.17 0.04 -17.22
N ASP A 280 -4.69 -0.18 -18.44
CA ASP A 280 -6.13 -0.06 -18.74
C ASP A 280 -6.84 -1.40 -18.49
N LEU A 281 -7.39 -1.55 -17.28
CA LEU A 281 -8.13 -2.73 -16.87
C LEU A 281 -9.54 -2.79 -17.49
N ASP A 282 -10.16 -1.65 -17.78
CA ASP A 282 -11.48 -1.60 -18.42
C ASP A 282 -11.38 -2.05 -19.88
N ALA A 283 -10.34 -1.63 -20.61
CA ALA A 283 -10.06 -2.12 -21.95
C ALA A 283 -9.76 -3.63 -21.96
N LEU A 284 -9.06 -4.14 -20.94
CA LEU A 284 -8.84 -5.59 -20.79
C LEU A 284 -10.16 -6.32 -20.61
N ALA A 285 -11.02 -5.84 -19.70
CA ALA A 285 -12.31 -6.47 -19.42
C ALA A 285 -13.19 -6.51 -20.69
N ALA A 286 -13.22 -5.40 -21.46
CA ALA A 286 -13.93 -5.34 -22.73
C ALA A 286 -13.39 -6.35 -23.75
N ALA A 287 -12.05 -6.46 -23.89
CA ALA A 287 -11.43 -7.40 -24.81
C ALA A 287 -11.68 -8.88 -24.42
N LEU A 288 -11.74 -9.19 -23.13
CA LEU A 288 -12.09 -10.53 -22.65
C LEU A 288 -13.55 -10.88 -22.98
N ALA A 289 -14.47 -9.92 -22.87
CA ALA A 289 -15.88 -10.12 -23.19
C ALA A 289 -16.15 -10.46 -24.67
N GLU A 290 -15.18 -10.17 -25.58
CA GLU A 290 -15.27 -10.55 -26.99
C GLU A 290 -15.15 -12.08 -27.22
N GLY A 291 -14.61 -12.84 -26.27
CA GLY A 291 -14.50 -14.30 -26.35
C GLY A 291 -13.61 -14.81 -27.48
N ARG A 292 -12.51 -14.09 -27.81
CA ARG A 292 -11.59 -14.50 -28.89
C ARG A 292 -10.84 -15.79 -28.53
N PRO A 293 -10.83 -16.83 -29.39
CA PRO A 293 -10.21 -18.13 -29.07
C PRO A 293 -8.72 -18.07 -28.70
N GLU A 294 -7.96 -17.11 -29.28
CA GLU A 294 -6.55 -16.91 -28.95
C GLU A 294 -6.40 -16.38 -27.52
N LEU A 295 -7.28 -15.48 -27.11
CA LEU A 295 -7.27 -14.86 -25.78
C LEU A 295 -7.70 -15.88 -24.73
N GLU A 296 -8.74 -16.68 -25.02
CA GLU A 296 -9.21 -17.73 -24.12
C GLU A 296 -8.11 -18.78 -23.83
N ARG A 297 -7.28 -19.12 -24.82
CA ARG A 297 -6.13 -20.01 -24.59
C ARG A 297 -5.06 -19.40 -23.68
N VAL A 298 -4.89 -18.09 -23.68
CA VAL A 298 -3.99 -17.40 -22.74
C VAL A 298 -4.61 -17.39 -21.35
N VAL A 299 -5.90 -17.07 -21.25
CA VAL A 299 -6.66 -17.10 -19.99
C VAL A 299 -6.61 -18.50 -19.36
N ASP A 300 -6.82 -19.56 -20.15
CA ASP A 300 -6.78 -20.94 -19.68
C ASP A 300 -5.47 -21.31 -18.99
N ARG A 301 -4.35 -20.93 -19.58
CA ARG A 301 -3.02 -21.16 -18.98
C ARG A 301 -2.81 -20.37 -17.71
N GLN A 302 -3.23 -19.10 -17.71
CA GLN A 302 -3.08 -18.22 -16.55
C GLN A 302 -3.96 -18.67 -15.38
N VAL A 303 -5.19 -19.09 -15.64
CA VAL A 303 -6.09 -19.65 -14.63
C VAL A 303 -5.52 -20.91 -13.99
N THR A 304 -4.93 -21.80 -14.79
CA THR A 304 -4.27 -23.02 -14.28
C THR A 304 -3.09 -22.67 -13.35
N ALA A 305 -2.25 -21.70 -13.72
CA ALA A 305 -1.15 -21.24 -12.91
C ALA A 305 -1.65 -20.57 -11.62
N LEU A 306 -2.67 -19.69 -11.74
CA LEU A 306 -3.30 -19.01 -10.62
C LEU A 306 -3.93 -20.01 -9.64
N ALA A 307 -4.68 -20.98 -10.12
CA ALA A 307 -5.30 -22.01 -9.26
C ALA A 307 -4.25 -22.80 -8.48
N THR A 308 -3.10 -23.10 -9.10
CA THR A 308 -1.96 -23.76 -8.44
C THR A 308 -1.37 -22.87 -7.34
N ALA A 309 -1.16 -21.58 -7.59
CA ALA A 309 -0.66 -20.64 -6.60
C ALA A 309 -1.64 -20.46 -5.43
N LEU A 310 -2.94 -20.31 -5.74
CA LEU A 310 -3.99 -20.19 -4.72
C LEU A 310 -4.07 -21.44 -3.85
N ARG A 311 -4.04 -22.64 -4.46
CA ARG A 311 -3.94 -23.88 -3.70
C ARG A 311 -2.75 -23.87 -2.73
N ASN A 312 -1.56 -23.48 -3.18
CA ASN A 312 -0.36 -23.45 -2.34
C ASN A 312 -0.53 -22.45 -1.18
N ALA A 313 -1.07 -21.26 -1.45
CA ALA A 313 -1.33 -20.24 -0.43
C ALA A 313 -2.39 -20.72 0.58
N ILE A 314 -3.50 -21.32 0.11
CA ILE A 314 -4.57 -21.85 0.96
C ILE A 314 -4.03 -22.93 1.91
N HIS A 315 -3.25 -23.89 1.40
CA HIS A 315 -2.65 -24.93 2.25
C HIS A 315 -1.59 -24.42 3.24
N THR A 316 -1.05 -23.23 3.01
CA THR A 316 0.00 -22.65 3.85
C THR A 316 -0.57 -21.71 4.92
N VAL A 317 -1.61 -20.93 4.57
CA VAL A 317 -2.12 -19.82 5.39
C VAL A 317 -3.48 -20.12 5.99
N ASP A 318 -4.28 -21.02 5.37
CA ASP A 318 -5.68 -21.32 5.72
C ASP A 318 -6.55 -20.04 5.79
N PRO A 319 -6.62 -19.24 4.71
CA PRO A 319 -7.33 -17.97 4.72
C PRO A 319 -8.84 -18.17 4.60
N GLU A 320 -9.62 -17.28 5.22
CA GLU A 320 -11.06 -17.18 5.01
C GLU A 320 -11.40 -16.52 3.66
N VAL A 321 -10.54 -15.59 3.22
CA VAL A 321 -10.73 -14.81 1.99
C VAL A 321 -9.45 -14.74 1.18
N VAL A 322 -9.56 -14.96 -0.14
CA VAL A 322 -8.57 -14.57 -1.14
C VAL A 322 -9.09 -13.35 -1.88
N VAL A 323 -8.31 -12.28 -1.91
CA VAL A 323 -8.65 -11.05 -2.64
C VAL A 323 -7.76 -10.93 -3.87
N LEU A 324 -8.36 -10.79 -5.05
CA LEU A 324 -7.66 -10.66 -6.32
C LEU A 324 -7.80 -9.23 -6.86
N GLY A 325 -6.68 -8.52 -6.98
CA GLY A 325 -6.59 -7.16 -7.50
C GLY A 325 -5.98 -7.08 -8.91
N GLY A 326 -6.06 -5.89 -9.50
CA GLY A 326 -5.51 -5.62 -10.82
C GLY A 326 -6.09 -6.53 -11.90
N PHE A 327 -5.25 -7.00 -12.85
CA PHE A 327 -5.74 -7.88 -13.92
C PHE A 327 -6.25 -9.24 -13.41
N LEU A 328 -5.81 -9.71 -12.23
CA LEU A 328 -6.33 -10.94 -11.62
C LEU A 328 -7.79 -10.76 -11.18
N GLY A 329 -8.18 -9.58 -10.70
CA GLY A 329 -9.57 -9.23 -10.42
C GLY A 329 -10.42 -9.21 -11.70
N VAL A 330 -9.86 -8.73 -12.81
CA VAL A 330 -10.55 -8.76 -14.12
C VAL A 330 -10.73 -10.20 -14.61
N LEU A 331 -9.72 -11.06 -14.47
CA LEU A 331 -9.83 -12.49 -14.78
C LEU A 331 -10.88 -13.18 -13.91
N LEU A 332 -10.93 -12.85 -12.62
CA LEU A 332 -11.98 -13.37 -11.71
C LEU A 332 -13.37 -12.95 -12.18
N GLY A 333 -13.57 -11.73 -12.64
CA GLY A 333 -14.83 -11.26 -13.20
C GLY A 333 -15.21 -11.98 -14.50
N HIS A 334 -14.22 -12.43 -15.29
CA HIS A 334 -14.47 -13.11 -16.58
C HIS A 334 -14.71 -14.62 -16.42
N VAL A 335 -13.91 -15.33 -15.60
CA VAL A 335 -13.93 -16.78 -15.47
C VAL A 335 -13.91 -17.26 -14.01
N GLY A 336 -14.57 -16.52 -13.11
CA GLY A 336 -14.56 -16.77 -11.67
C GLY A 336 -15.02 -18.16 -11.26
N ASP A 337 -16.10 -18.65 -11.83
CA ASP A 337 -16.64 -19.98 -11.56
C ASP A 337 -15.62 -21.09 -11.85
N ARG A 338 -14.82 -20.90 -12.89
CA ARG A 338 -13.74 -21.81 -13.26
C ARG A 338 -12.57 -21.72 -12.27
N ILE A 339 -12.14 -20.49 -11.92
CA ILE A 339 -11.09 -20.30 -10.92
C ILE A 339 -11.47 -21.00 -9.60
N GLU A 340 -12.71 -20.79 -9.13
CA GLU A 340 -13.19 -21.45 -7.91
C GLU A 340 -13.24 -22.97 -8.05
N THR A 341 -13.71 -23.48 -9.18
CA THR A 341 -13.78 -24.92 -9.45
C THR A 341 -12.38 -25.55 -9.45
N ASP A 342 -11.43 -24.94 -10.16
CA ASP A 342 -10.06 -25.44 -10.28
C ASP A 342 -9.31 -25.39 -8.93
N VAL A 343 -9.55 -24.35 -8.13
CA VAL A 343 -8.98 -24.22 -6.78
C VAL A 343 -9.57 -25.30 -5.86
N ARG A 344 -10.90 -25.46 -5.83
CA ARG A 344 -11.58 -26.45 -4.98
C ARG A 344 -11.19 -27.88 -5.34
N ALA A 345 -11.01 -28.17 -6.63
CA ALA A 345 -10.60 -29.49 -7.11
C ALA A 345 -9.21 -29.92 -6.64
N GLN A 346 -8.34 -28.97 -6.33
CA GLN A 346 -6.95 -29.18 -5.92
C GLN A 346 -6.69 -28.95 -4.43
N THR A 347 -7.70 -28.48 -3.67
CA THR A 347 -7.58 -28.12 -2.26
C THR A 347 -8.32 -29.13 -1.38
N MET A 348 -7.81 -29.36 -0.17
CA MET A 348 -8.46 -30.19 0.82
C MET A 348 -9.85 -29.62 1.15
N ALA A 349 -10.90 -30.45 1.08
CA ALA A 349 -12.28 -30.00 1.20
C ALA A 349 -12.55 -29.14 2.45
N ALA A 350 -12.01 -29.55 3.60
CA ALA A 350 -12.18 -28.81 4.85
C ALA A 350 -11.68 -27.37 4.80
N MET A 351 -10.69 -27.06 3.95
CA MET A 351 -10.12 -25.71 3.80
C MET A 351 -10.92 -24.83 2.85
N THR A 352 -11.89 -25.39 2.14
CA THR A 352 -12.71 -24.65 1.17
C THR A 352 -14.11 -24.33 1.67
N ASP A 353 -14.52 -24.85 2.84
CA ASP A 353 -15.88 -24.68 3.37
C ASP A 353 -16.26 -23.21 3.61
N ARG A 354 -15.31 -22.38 4.09
CA ARG A 354 -15.52 -20.95 4.36
C ARG A 354 -14.81 -20.06 3.36
N LEU A 355 -13.98 -20.63 2.49
CA LEU A 355 -13.16 -19.88 1.56
C LEU A 355 -14.02 -19.10 0.57
N ARG A 356 -13.73 -17.82 0.44
CA ARG A 356 -14.27 -16.92 -0.58
C ARG A 356 -13.13 -16.37 -1.44
N ILE A 357 -13.32 -16.34 -2.74
CA ILE A 357 -12.41 -15.67 -3.67
C ILE A 357 -13.15 -14.45 -4.21
N VAL A 358 -12.65 -13.25 -3.93
CA VAL A 358 -13.35 -12.01 -4.22
C VAL A 358 -12.44 -11.01 -4.96
N PRO A 359 -13.01 -10.11 -5.79
CA PRO A 359 -12.21 -9.03 -6.36
C PRO A 359 -11.88 -7.98 -5.30
N ALA A 360 -10.74 -7.31 -5.48
CA ALA A 360 -10.37 -6.13 -4.69
C ALA A 360 -11.37 -5.00 -4.91
N ALA A 361 -11.73 -4.28 -3.83
CA ALA A 361 -12.76 -3.24 -3.88
C ALA A 361 -12.18 -1.82 -3.97
N LEU A 362 -10.94 -1.59 -3.55
CA LEU A 362 -10.40 -0.24 -3.37
C LEU A 362 -9.86 0.40 -4.67
N GLY A 363 -9.66 -0.39 -5.73
CA GLY A 363 -9.18 0.13 -7.01
C GLY A 363 -7.89 0.97 -6.85
N ARG A 364 -7.88 2.17 -7.44
CA ARG A 364 -6.74 3.10 -7.37
C ARG A 364 -6.42 3.65 -5.97
N ASP A 365 -7.30 3.46 -4.99
CA ASP A 365 -7.09 3.96 -3.63
C ASP A 365 -6.37 2.93 -2.73
N VAL A 366 -6.17 1.70 -3.20
CA VAL A 366 -5.59 0.61 -2.39
C VAL A 366 -4.23 0.97 -1.83
N LEU A 367 -3.31 1.45 -2.66
CA LEU A 367 -1.94 1.77 -2.25
C LEU A 367 -1.88 3.00 -1.35
N VAL A 368 -2.63 4.06 -1.66
CA VAL A 368 -2.61 5.28 -0.84
C VAL A 368 -3.24 5.05 0.53
N ARG A 369 -4.29 4.22 0.64
CA ARG A 369 -4.87 3.85 1.94
C ARG A 369 -3.90 2.98 2.72
N GLY A 370 -3.30 1.96 2.09
CA GLY A 370 -2.32 1.10 2.74
C GLY A 370 -1.06 1.84 3.21
N ALA A 371 -0.55 2.76 2.40
CA ALA A 371 0.59 3.60 2.78
C ALA A 371 0.22 4.54 3.95
N ALA A 372 -0.97 5.13 3.96
CA ALA A 372 -1.41 5.95 5.08
C ALA A 372 -1.40 5.20 6.42
N GLU A 373 -1.75 3.90 6.41
CA GLU A 373 -1.78 3.06 7.61
C GLU A 373 -0.41 2.99 8.31
N ILE A 374 0.66 2.83 7.56
CA ILE A 374 2.00 2.85 8.16
C ILE A 374 2.43 4.26 8.54
N GLY A 375 1.86 5.30 7.92
CA GLY A 375 2.00 6.70 8.33
C GLY A 375 1.33 7.00 9.68
N PHE A 376 0.22 6.34 10.00
CA PHE A 376 -0.45 6.43 11.30
C PHE A 376 0.17 5.56 12.39
N ALA A 377 1.13 4.69 12.07
CA ALA A 377 1.61 3.65 12.98
C ALA A 377 2.10 4.18 14.34
N GLU A 378 2.74 5.36 14.38
CA GLU A 378 3.22 5.94 15.65
C GLU A 378 2.07 6.48 16.50
N LEU A 379 1.14 7.20 15.88
CA LEU A 379 -0.07 7.69 16.55
C LEU A 379 -0.92 6.52 17.11
N LEU A 380 -1.11 5.46 16.33
CA LEU A 380 -1.87 4.28 16.75
C LEU A 380 -1.16 3.45 17.82
N ARG A 381 0.15 3.60 17.97
CA ARG A 381 0.91 3.00 19.07
C ARG A 381 0.83 3.83 20.35
N ASP A 382 0.87 5.16 20.21
CA ASP A 382 0.83 6.10 21.33
C ASP A 382 -0.05 7.31 21.00
N ALA A 383 -1.31 7.25 21.42
CA ALA A 383 -2.30 8.30 21.18
C ALA A 383 -2.03 9.59 22.00
N THR A 384 -1.03 9.58 22.89
CA THR A 384 -0.65 10.77 23.69
C THR A 384 0.44 11.61 23.00
N MET A 385 0.95 11.17 21.83
CA MET A 385 1.96 11.92 21.08
C MET A 385 1.45 13.32 20.73
N PRO A 386 2.22 14.38 21.03
CA PRO A 386 1.88 15.72 20.57
C PRO A 386 1.80 15.75 19.05
N ALA A 387 0.90 16.58 18.51
CA ALA A 387 0.91 16.81 17.08
C ALA A 387 2.31 17.25 16.65
N PRO A 388 2.91 16.65 15.61
CA PRO A 388 4.14 17.18 15.04
C PRO A 388 3.92 18.65 14.66
N ALA A 389 4.95 19.47 14.83
CA ALA A 389 4.88 20.87 14.41
C ALA A 389 4.48 20.93 12.93
N PRO A 390 3.71 21.94 12.50
CA PRO A 390 3.28 22.05 11.12
C PRO A 390 4.51 21.92 10.20
N ALA A 391 4.42 21.08 9.19
CA ALA A 391 5.50 20.82 8.25
C ALA A 391 6.01 22.16 7.70
N ARG A 392 7.26 22.52 7.99
CA ARG A 392 7.86 23.74 7.46
C ARG A 392 7.93 23.57 5.96
N ALA A 393 7.29 24.48 5.22
CA ALA A 393 7.52 24.63 3.79
C ALA A 393 9.02 24.93 3.61
N THR A 394 9.84 23.93 3.33
CA THR A 394 11.24 24.13 3.01
C THR A 394 11.29 24.78 1.65
N THR A 395 11.71 26.04 1.61
CA THR A 395 12.02 26.75 0.37
C THR A 395 12.97 25.87 -0.46
N PRO A 396 12.66 25.61 -1.74
CA PRO A 396 13.57 24.84 -2.58
C PRO A 396 14.95 25.49 -2.58
N ALA A 397 16.00 24.71 -2.31
CA ALA A 397 17.36 25.18 -2.47
C ALA A 397 17.52 25.67 -3.92
N ALA A 398 18.01 26.92 -4.06
CA ALA A 398 18.27 27.45 -5.37
C ALA A 398 19.23 26.52 -6.14
N PRO A 399 18.99 26.28 -7.45
CA PRO A 399 19.87 25.42 -8.23
C PRO A 399 21.31 25.95 -8.13
N ALA A 400 22.24 25.05 -7.81
CA ALA A 400 23.68 25.40 -7.76
C ALA A 400 24.06 26.03 -9.09
N ALA A 401 24.62 27.24 -9.02
CA ALA A 401 25.11 27.97 -10.19
C ALA A 401 26.14 27.10 -10.92
N ALA A 402 25.94 26.91 -12.22
CA ALA A 402 26.90 26.23 -13.07
C ALA A 402 28.27 26.91 -12.98
N PRO A 403 29.40 26.18 -12.94
CA PRO A 403 30.70 26.75 -12.89
C PRO A 403 30.93 27.62 -14.15
N SER A 404 31.22 28.89 -13.97
CA SER A 404 31.57 29.81 -15.03
C SER A 404 32.90 29.38 -15.68
N THR A 405 32.82 28.89 -16.90
CA THR A 405 34.01 28.70 -17.74
C THR A 405 34.57 30.08 -18.11
N THR A 406 35.60 30.49 -17.44
CA THR A 406 36.45 31.65 -17.88
C THR A 406 37.24 31.20 -19.11
N HIS A 407 36.80 31.71 -20.26
CA HIS A 407 37.63 31.70 -21.47
C HIS A 407 38.78 32.66 -21.28
N THR A 408 39.98 32.12 -21.08
CA THR A 408 41.21 32.88 -21.27
C THR A 408 41.54 32.88 -22.76
N SER A 409 41.36 34.03 -23.39
CA SER A 409 41.91 34.34 -24.72
C SER A 409 43.44 34.52 -24.61
N GLY A 410 44.18 33.53 -25.06
CA GLY A 410 45.61 33.68 -25.34
C GLY A 410 45.79 34.00 -26.82
N ARG A 411 46.40 35.16 -27.04
CA ARG A 411 46.83 35.70 -28.35
C ARG A 411 48.00 34.90 -28.90
N ASP A 412 47.97 34.81 -30.21
CA ASP A 412 48.98 34.48 -31.20
C ASP A 412 50.44 34.75 -30.79
N ASP A 413 51.35 33.86 -31.18
CA ASP A 413 52.50 34.26 -32.00
C ASP A 413 53.09 33.07 -32.80
N ALA A 414 53.55 33.47 -33.95
CA ALA A 414 53.84 32.81 -35.18
C ALA A 414 55.12 31.97 -35.23
N ALA A 415 55.26 31.31 -36.40
CA ALA A 415 56.42 30.89 -37.18
C ALA A 415 56.85 29.42 -37.00
N GLU A 416 56.64 28.63 -38.08
CA GLU A 416 57.53 28.38 -39.19
C GLU A 416 58.54 27.23 -38.98
N GLU A 417 58.53 26.37 -39.90
CA GLU A 417 59.50 25.42 -40.50
C GLU A 417 59.10 23.94 -40.36
N ALA A 418 58.66 23.36 -41.43
CA ALA A 418 59.31 22.83 -42.61
C ALA A 418 59.92 21.42 -42.44
N ARG A 419 59.33 20.49 -43.26
CA ARG A 419 60.01 19.41 -44.02
C ARG A 419 60.42 18.12 -43.33
N THR A 420 59.90 17.09 -44.04
CA THR A 420 60.52 15.77 -44.39
C THR A 420 60.61 14.69 -43.29
N ALA A 421 59.82 13.72 -43.41
CA ALA A 421 60.08 12.37 -43.94
C ALA A 421 58.79 11.57 -43.88
#